data_0a79ef634deeaa97473fdf59ff8f66b3
#
_entry.id   0a79ef634deeaa97473fdf59ff8f66b3
#
_cell.length_a   1.000
_cell.length_b   1.000
_cell.length_c   1.000
_cell.angle_alpha   90.00
_cell.angle_beta   90.00
_cell.angle_gamma   90.00
#
_symmetry.space_group_name_H-M   'P 1'
#
loop_
_entity.id
_entity.type
_entity.pdbx_description
1 polymer ?
#
loop_
_entity_poly.entity_id
_entity_poly.type
_entity_poly.pdbx_seq_one_letter_code
_entity_poly.pdbx_strand_id
1 'polypeptide(L)'
;MRLDVNGLRAFYASPLGATTRRVVGRSVHGFLGSVSGLRVLGIGYATPYLAPVHCIAERTLAFMPASQGVVNWPGSGRSCTALTDPTMMPLPEAAIDRVILVHALESVESPTELLQEVWRTLTPGGRMVLVVPNRRGIWSRREATPFGHGQPYSRSQLGRLMRDTLFSPEGWAETLYMPPTRSRLMLRTGPIWEAFGTNLALPFAGLHVIDATKQLYRPIPVTQVRRARRLTPARVLVPAPAPG
;
A
#
# COMPACT_ATOMS: atom_id res chain seq x y z
N MET A 1 19.77 -1.35 9.16
CA MET A 1 19.53 -2.60 9.93
C MET A 1 18.19 -3.14 9.49
N ARG A 2 18.07 -4.39 9.06
CA ARG A 2 16.76 -4.99 8.71
C ARG A 2 16.11 -5.46 9.99
N LEU A 3 14.81 -5.24 10.14
CA LEU A 3 14.07 -5.68 11.31
C LEU A 3 13.74 -7.18 11.16
N ASP A 4 14.11 -7.99 12.14
CA ASP A 4 13.78 -9.41 12.15
C ASP A 4 12.32 -9.64 12.60
N VAL A 5 11.84 -10.85 12.40
CA VAL A 5 10.47 -11.25 12.70
C VAL A 5 10.14 -11.15 14.20
N ASN A 6 11.11 -11.31 15.09
CA ASN A 6 10.91 -11.18 16.54
C ASN A 6 10.68 -9.72 16.94
N GLY A 7 11.46 -8.80 16.35
CA GLY A 7 11.25 -7.37 16.55
C GLY A 7 9.89 -6.91 16.03
N LEU A 8 9.46 -7.40 14.86
CA LEU A 8 8.12 -7.13 14.30
C LEU A 8 7.03 -7.68 15.23
N ARG A 9 7.16 -8.92 15.70
CA ARG A 9 6.23 -9.53 16.65
C ARG A 9 6.14 -8.74 17.95
N ALA A 10 7.28 -8.37 18.52
CA ALA A 10 7.32 -7.58 19.75
C ALA A 10 6.67 -6.21 19.58
N PHE A 11 6.92 -5.53 18.45
CA PHE A 11 6.26 -4.27 18.12
C PHE A 11 4.75 -4.41 18.07
N TYR A 12 4.21 -5.34 17.29
CA TYR A 12 2.76 -5.52 17.14
C TYR A 12 2.07 -6.04 18.40
N ALA A 13 2.80 -6.65 19.34
CA ALA A 13 2.32 -7.01 20.67
C ALA A 13 2.29 -5.81 21.64
N SER A 14 3.00 -4.73 21.35
CA SER A 14 3.03 -3.53 22.18
C SER A 14 1.75 -2.69 22.07
N PRO A 15 1.45 -1.81 23.05
CA PRO A 15 0.32 -0.88 22.97
C PRO A 15 0.36 0.02 21.74
N LEU A 16 1.55 0.49 21.33
CA LEU A 16 1.74 1.29 20.14
C LEU A 16 1.45 0.46 18.87
N GLY A 17 1.97 -0.75 18.79
CA GLY A 17 1.73 -1.66 17.67
C GLY A 17 0.26 -2.09 17.56
N ALA A 18 -0.43 -2.32 18.67
CA ALA A 18 -1.86 -2.62 18.70
C ALA A 18 -2.69 -1.44 18.15
N THR A 19 -2.32 -0.20 18.50
CA THR A 19 -2.96 1.01 17.96
C THR A 19 -2.66 1.16 16.46
N THR A 20 -1.40 0.99 16.05
CA THR A 20 -0.97 0.99 14.65
C THR A 20 -1.75 -0.03 13.82
N ARG A 21 -1.85 -1.28 14.30
CA ARG A 21 -2.61 -2.34 13.63
C ARG A 21 -4.08 -1.95 13.42
N ARG A 22 -4.71 -1.33 14.43
CA ARG A 22 -6.10 -0.89 14.35
C ARG A 22 -6.29 0.23 13.33
N VAL A 23 -5.42 1.22 13.35
CA VAL A 23 -5.48 2.39 12.46
C VAL A 23 -5.23 1.97 11.01
N VAL A 24 -4.11 1.32 10.73
CA VAL A 24 -3.73 0.85 9.39
C VAL A 24 -4.70 -0.21 8.88
N GLY A 25 -5.17 -1.09 9.77
CA GLY A 25 -6.11 -2.15 9.45
C GLY A 25 -7.44 -1.64 8.87
N ARG A 26 -7.92 -0.47 9.30
CA ARG A 26 -9.13 0.14 8.72
C ARG A 26 -8.95 0.42 7.23
N SER A 27 -7.84 1.01 6.84
CA SER A 27 -7.53 1.30 5.44
C SER A 27 -7.27 0.01 4.64
N VAL A 28 -6.51 -0.92 5.22
CA VAL A 28 -6.19 -2.21 4.56
C VAL A 28 -7.47 -3.00 4.29
N HIS A 29 -8.33 -3.20 5.30
CA HIS A 29 -9.57 -3.96 5.13
C HIS A 29 -10.61 -3.21 4.29
N GLY A 30 -10.65 -1.87 4.36
CA GLY A 30 -11.49 -1.05 3.49
C GLY A 30 -11.17 -1.24 2.01
N PHE A 31 -9.89 -1.30 1.66
CA PHE A 31 -9.43 -1.56 0.29
C PHE A 31 -9.53 -3.03 -0.11
N LEU A 32 -9.30 -3.95 0.83
CA LEU A 32 -9.38 -5.38 0.56
C LEU A 32 -10.80 -5.82 0.17
N GLY A 33 -11.81 -5.20 0.78
CA GLY A 33 -13.22 -5.52 0.57
C GLY A 33 -13.60 -6.91 1.08
N SER A 34 -14.65 -7.49 0.51
CA SER A 34 -15.04 -8.87 0.82
C SER A 34 -14.03 -9.87 0.26
N VAL A 35 -13.65 -10.84 1.09
CA VAL A 35 -12.69 -11.91 0.72
C VAL A 35 -13.34 -13.29 0.75
N SER A 36 -14.66 -13.38 0.89
CA SER A 36 -15.39 -14.66 0.91
C SER A 36 -15.17 -15.40 -0.41
N GLY A 37 -14.71 -16.65 -0.32
CA GLY A 37 -14.39 -17.48 -1.48
C GLY A 37 -13.12 -17.06 -2.25
N LEU A 38 -12.32 -16.15 -1.70
CA LEU A 38 -11.08 -15.67 -2.34
C LEU A 38 -9.84 -16.26 -1.68
N ARG A 39 -8.78 -16.41 -2.48
CA ARG A 39 -7.45 -16.81 -2.04
C ARG A 39 -6.63 -15.57 -1.73
N VAL A 40 -6.20 -15.44 -0.48
CA VAL A 40 -5.52 -14.25 0.05
C VAL A 40 -4.08 -14.59 0.41
N LEU A 41 -3.12 -13.80 -0.09
CA LEU A 41 -1.71 -13.92 0.23
C LEU A 41 -1.22 -12.67 0.97
N GLY A 42 -0.57 -12.86 2.11
CA GLY A 42 0.23 -11.82 2.76
C GLY A 42 1.70 -11.99 2.44
N ILE A 43 2.40 -10.91 2.14
CA ILE A 43 3.84 -10.88 1.89
C ILE A 43 4.51 -9.95 2.90
N GLY A 44 5.63 -10.38 3.47
CA GLY A 44 6.28 -9.72 4.59
C GLY A 44 5.58 -10.01 5.91
N TYR A 45 5.51 -9.07 6.83
CA TYR A 45 4.83 -9.26 8.10
C TYR A 45 3.36 -8.84 8.03
N ALA A 46 2.59 -9.53 7.19
CA ALA A 46 1.17 -9.22 6.94
C ALA A 46 0.20 -9.91 7.92
N THR A 47 0.67 -10.84 8.77
CA THR A 47 -0.17 -11.65 9.67
C THR A 47 -1.12 -10.86 10.56
N PRO A 48 -0.77 -9.64 11.09
CA PRO A 48 -1.71 -8.84 11.87
C PRO A 48 -2.95 -8.39 11.09
N TYR A 49 -2.84 -8.29 9.76
CA TYR A 49 -3.90 -7.84 8.84
C TYR A 49 -4.62 -9.01 8.17
N LEU A 50 -3.97 -10.18 8.11
CA LEU A 50 -4.59 -11.43 7.63
C LEU A 50 -5.52 -12.06 8.67
N ALA A 51 -5.24 -11.88 9.97
CA ALA A 51 -6.00 -12.53 11.04
C ALA A 51 -7.53 -12.32 10.95
N PRO A 52 -8.05 -11.12 10.66
CA PRO A 52 -9.49 -10.90 10.56
C PRO A 52 -10.14 -11.58 9.34
N VAL A 53 -9.38 -11.87 8.30
CA VAL A 53 -9.90 -12.44 7.04
C VAL A 53 -9.65 -13.92 6.89
N HIS A 54 -8.81 -14.50 7.75
CA HIS A 54 -8.38 -15.90 7.67
C HIS A 54 -9.54 -16.92 7.71
N CYS A 55 -10.55 -16.66 8.53
CA CYS A 55 -11.71 -17.56 8.63
C CYS A 55 -12.78 -17.31 7.57
N ILE A 56 -12.66 -16.24 6.77
CA ILE A 56 -13.65 -15.82 5.77
C ILE A 56 -13.18 -16.19 4.36
N ALA A 57 -11.88 -16.09 4.11
CA ALA A 57 -11.27 -16.43 2.84
C ALA A 57 -11.30 -17.95 2.59
N GLU A 58 -11.35 -18.35 1.32
CA GLU A 58 -11.21 -19.76 0.92
C GLU A 58 -9.84 -20.30 1.38
N ARG A 59 -8.80 -19.52 1.18
CA ARG A 59 -7.43 -19.86 1.58
C ARG A 59 -6.65 -18.62 1.94
N THR A 60 -5.84 -18.71 2.99
CA THR A 60 -4.94 -17.65 3.41
C THR A 60 -3.53 -18.20 3.52
N LEU A 61 -2.56 -17.52 2.92
CA LEU A 61 -1.14 -17.81 3.00
C LEU A 61 -0.39 -16.57 3.49
N ALA A 62 0.72 -16.77 4.18
CA ALA A 62 1.62 -15.70 4.59
C ALA A 62 3.07 -16.05 4.25
N PHE A 63 3.64 -15.37 3.27
CA PHE A 63 5.01 -15.55 2.83
C PHE A 63 5.91 -14.50 3.45
N MET A 64 6.91 -14.96 4.17
CA MET A 64 7.85 -14.11 4.88
C MET A 64 9.23 -14.20 4.23
N PRO A 65 9.86 -13.05 3.92
CA PRO A 65 11.20 -13.03 3.34
C PRO A 65 12.23 -13.69 4.25
N ALA A 66 13.15 -14.44 3.69
CA ALA A 66 14.22 -15.11 4.44
C ALA A 66 15.04 -14.13 5.29
N SER A 67 15.21 -12.90 4.81
CA SER A 67 15.90 -11.83 5.52
C SER A 67 15.18 -11.32 6.77
N GLN A 68 13.88 -11.59 6.91
CA GLN A 68 13.08 -11.23 8.10
C GLN A 68 12.91 -12.42 9.05
N GLY A 69 12.89 -13.66 8.54
CA GLY A 69 12.54 -14.85 9.28
C GLY A 69 11.03 -15.14 9.25
N VAL A 70 10.62 -16.27 9.82
CA VAL A 70 9.24 -16.73 9.80
C VAL A 70 8.69 -16.98 11.20
N VAL A 71 7.41 -16.69 11.41
CA VAL A 71 6.66 -17.08 12.61
C VAL A 71 5.56 -18.07 12.22
N ASN A 72 5.27 -19.01 13.13
CA ASN A 72 4.10 -19.87 12.96
C ASN A 72 2.81 -19.05 13.08
N TRP A 73 1.96 -19.13 12.08
CA TRP A 73 0.67 -18.47 12.06
C TRP A 73 -0.33 -19.26 11.18
N PRO A 74 -1.60 -19.40 11.59
CA PRO A 74 -2.16 -18.99 12.89
C PRO A 74 -1.54 -19.77 14.04
N GLY A 75 -1.65 -19.25 15.27
CA GLY A 75 -1.06 -19.87 16.46
C GLY A 75 -1.68 -21.23 16.84
N SER A 76 -2.83 -21.56 16.24
CA SER A 76 -3.53 -22.85 16.41
C SER A 76 -3.84 -23.45 15.04
N GLY A 77 -3.77 -24.76 14.92
CA GLY A 77 -4.01 -25.47 13.69
C GLY A 77 -2.79 -25.60 12.79
N ARG A 78 -3.02 -25.83 11.48
CA ARG A 78 -1.95 -25.94 10.49
C ARG A 78 -1.36 -24.55 10.21
N SER A 79 -0.04 -24.47 10.15
CA SER A 79 0.65 -23.25 9.75
C SER A 79 0.30 -22.86 8.32
N CYS A 80 -0.01 -21.58 8.13
CA CYS A 80 -0.24 -20.97 6.82
C CYS A 80 0.94 -20.08 6.39
N THR A 81 2.09 -20.18 7.10
CA THR A 81 3.29 -19.38 6.81
C THR A 81 4.37 -20.21 6.12
N ALA A 82 5.09 -19.56 5.23
CA ALA A 82 6.30 -20.11 4.63
C ALA A 82 7.39 -19.03 4.54
N LEU A 83 8.65 -19.47 4.67
CA LEU A 83 9.81 -18.66 4.37
C LEU A 83 10.06 -18.75 2.87
N THR A 84 10.08 -17.62 2.18
CA THR A 84 10.21 -17.58 0.72
C THR A 84 11.10 -16.43 0.28
N ASP A 85 11.63 -16.56 -0.93
CA ASP A 85 12.10 -15.39 -1.67
C ASP A 85 10.89 -14.66 -2.25
N PRO A 86 10.65 -13.38 -1.89
CA PRO A 86 9.49 -12.66 -2.38
C PRO A 86 9.57 -12.31 -3.87
N THR A 87 10.76 -12.44 -4.50
CA THR A 87 10.96 -12.23 -5.94
C THR A 87 10.78 -13.52 -6.75
N MET A 88 10.69 -14.69 -6.07
CA MET A 88 10.50 -16.00 -6.69
C MET A 88 9.60 -16.87 -5.79
N MET A 89 8.31 -16.61 -5.79
CA MET A 89 7.37 -17.32 -4.93
C MET A 89 6.97 -18.69 -5.50
N PRO A 90 6.87 -19.74 -4.66
CA PRO A 90 6.47 -21.08 -5.08
C PRO A 90 4.97 -21.20 -5.34
N LEU A 91 4.44 -20.32 -6.18
CA LEU A 91 3.04 -20.28 -6.59
C LEU A 91 2.92 -20.30 -8.10
N PRO A 92 1.92 -20.99 -8.66
CA PRO A 92 1.62 -20.89 -10.08
C PRO A 92 1.13 -19.48 -10.45
N GLU A 93 1.12 -19.20 -11.75
CA GLU A 93 0.51 -17.98 -12.27
C GLU A 93 -0.98 -17.93 -11.97
N ALA A 94 -1.50 -16.72 -11.73
CA ALA A 94 -2.92 -16.48 -11.49
C ALA A 94 -3.52 -17.34 -10.36
N ALA A 95 -2.74 -17.61 -9.31
CA ALA A 95 -3.15 -18.46 -8.18
C ALA A 95 -3.85 -17.69 -7.05
N ILE A 96 -3.71 -16.38 -6.97
CA ILE A 96 -4.11 -15.53 -5.84
C ILE A 96 -5.05 -14.43 -6.31
N ASP A 97 -6.09 -14.16 -5.53
CA ASP A 97 -7.10 -13.14 -5.85
C ASP A 97 -6.83 -11.82 -5.13
N ARG A 98 -6.24 -11.87 -3.93
CA ARG A 98 -5.88 -10.68 -3.12
C ARG A 98 -4.50 -10.84 -2.52
N VAL A 99 -3.70 -9.77 -2.60
CA VAL A 99 -2.37 -9.71 -1.96
C VAL A 99 -2.32 -8.55 -0.98
N ILE A 100 -1.74 -8.77 0.20
CA ILE A 100 -1.44 -7.72 1.19
C ILE A 100 0.07 -7.69 1.40
N LEU A 101 0.73 -6.58 1.06
CA LEU A 101 2.15 -6.36 1.32
C LEU A 101 2.33 -5.44 2.52
N VAL A 102 3.02 -5.91 3.54
CA VAL A 102 3.37 -5.12 4.73
C VAL A 102 4.78 -5.47 5.19
N HIS A 103 5.63 -4.49 5.41
CA HIS A 103 7.05 -4.67 5.74
C HIS A 103 7.79 -5.53 4.70
N ALA A 104 7.40 -5.41 3.44
CA ALA A 104 7.97 -6.15 2.32
C ALA A 104 8.72 -5.22 1.36
N LEU A 105 8.01 -4.28 0.74
CA LEU A 105 8.56 -3.45 -0.34
C LEU A 105 9.75 -2.59 0.10
N GLU A 106 9.70 -2.04 1.31
CA GLU A 106 10.78 -1.24 1.90
C GLU A 106 12.02 -2.05 2.29
N SER A 107 11.89 -3.37 2.35
CA SER A 107 12.92 -4.29 2.86
C SER A 107 13.67 -5.04 1.76
N VAL A 108 13.11 -5.11 0.55
CA VAL A 108 13.71 -5.85 -0.57
C VAL A 108 14.73 -5.01 -1.32
N GLU A 109 15.67 -5.68 -1.97
CA GLU A 109 16.69 -5.03 -2.82
C GLU A 109 16.11 -4.61 -4.18
N SER A 110 15.23 -5.46 -4.75
CA SER A 110 14.60 -5.24 -6.05
C SER A 110 13.08 -5.09 -5.92
N PRO A 111 12.56 -3.89 -5.60
CA PRO A 111 11.11 -3.65 -5.47
C PRO A 111 10.34 -3.95 -6.76
N THR A 112 10.97 -3.73 -7.91
CA THR A 112 10.36 -4.02 -9.22
C THR A 112 10.14 -5.51 -9.42
N GLU A 113 11.14 -6.35 -9.11
CA GLU A 113 11.04 -7.80 -9.23
C GLU A 113 9.97 -8.36 -8.28
N LEU A 114 9.94 -7.88 -7.02
CA LEU A 114 8.87 -8.24 -6.08
C LEU A 114 7.49 -7.96 -6.67
N LEU A 115 7.25 -6.76 -7.22
CA LEU A 115 5.95 -6.41 -7.76
C LEU A 115 5.61 -7.16 -9.05
N GLN A 116 6.60 -7.47 -9.89
CA GLN A 116 6.42 -8.33 -11.06
C GLN A 116 6.03 -9.74 -10.66
N GLU A 117 6.63 -10.28 -9.60
CA GLU A 117 6.28 -11.59 -9.07
C GLU A 117 4.88 -11.60 -8.42
N VAL A 118 4.50 -10.54 -7.71
CA VAL A 118 3.13 -10.34 -7.23
C VAL A 118 2.15 -10.27 -8.41
N TRP A 119 2.51 -9.55 -9.46
CA TRP A 119 1.69 -9.47 -10.67
C TRP A 119 1.50 -10.84 -11.32
N ARG A 120 2.56 -11.64 -11.44
CA ARG A 120 2.51 -12.99 -11.99
C ARG A 120 1.52 -13.89 -11.22
N THR A 121 1.58 -13.84 -9.89
CA THR A 121 0.76 -14.71 -9.04
C THR A 121 -0.70 -14.26 -8.92
N LEU A 122 -1.02 -12.98 -9.15
CA LEU A 122 -2.38 -12.48 -9.12
C LEU A 122 -3.21 -12.95 -10.32
N THR A 123 -4.47 -13.29 -10.06
CA THR A 123 -5.48 -13.57 -11.10
C THR A 123 -5.74 -12.32 -11.96
N PRO A 124 -6.28 -12.46 -13.18
CA PRO A 124 -6.84 -11.33 -13.92
C PRO A 124 -7.86 -10.56 -13.08
N GLY A 125 -7.67 -9.24 -12.94
CA GLY A 125 -8.49 -8.42 -12.04
C GLY A 125 -8.22 -8.60 -10.54
N GLY A 126 -7.20 -9.39 -10.19
CA GLY A 126 -6.71 -9.50 -8.82
C GLY A 126 -6.18 -8.18 -8.28
N ARG A 127 -6.28 -7.98 -6.97
CA ARG A 127 -5.94 -6.70 -6.30
C ARG A 127 -4.84 -6.89 -5.28
N MET A 128 -4.06 -5.83 -5.12
CA MET A 128 -2.98 -5.74 -4.15
C MET A 128 -3.22 -4.54 -3.23
N VAL A 129 -3.15 -4.78 -1.92
CA VAL A 129 -3.08 -3.71 -0.91
C VAL A 129 -1.65 -3.61 -0.40
N LEU A 130 -1.02 -2.49 -0.66
CA LEU A 130 0.38 -2.21 -0.30
C LEU A 130 0.44 -1.20 0.84
N VAL A 131 1.17 -1.51 1.89
CA VAL A 131 1.46 -0.62 3.04
C VAL A 131 2.94 -0.33 3.08
N VAL A 132 3.32 0.95 2.96
CA VAL A 132 4.73 1.38 2.95
C VAL A 132 4.95 2.66 3.76
N PRO A 133 6.15 2.86 4.35
CA PRO A 133 6.48 4.09 5.04
C PRO A 133 6.50 5.29 4.09
N ASN A 134 5.88 6.39 4.51
CA ASN A 134 5.94 7.66 3.81
C ASN A 134 7.27 8.37 4.13
N ARG A 135 8.03 8.70 3.09
CA ARG A 135 9.32 9.41 3.22
C ARG A 135 9.22 10.73 3.98
N ARG A 136 8.07 11.42 3.91
CA ARG A 136 7.82 12.68 4.62
C ARG A 136 7.28 12.48 6.03
N GLY A 137 6.85 11.26 6.37
CA GLY A 137 6.24 10.93 7.64
C GLY A 137 7.24 10.90 8.81
N ILE A 138 6.72 11.13 10.01
CA ILE A 138 7.53 11.07 11.25
C ILE A 138 7.96 9.63 11.53
N TRP A 139 7.17 8.64 11.13
CA TRP A 139 7.42 7.23 11.38
C TRP A 139 8.65 6.70 10.63
N SER A 140 8.88 7.15 9.40
CA SER A 140 10.05 6.76 8.60
C SER A 140 11.39 7.27 9.15
N ARG A 141 11.36 8.22 10.09
CA ARG A 141 12.54 8.80 10.74
C ARG A 141 12.83 8.22 12.13
N ARG A 142 11.99 7.29 12.61
CA ARG A 142 12.06 6.71 13.96
C ARG A 142 12.46 5.25 13.88
N GLU A 143 13.74 4.96 14.04
CA GLU A 143 14.29 3.59 14.08
C GLU A 143 13.72 2.73 15.24
N ALA A 144 13.10 3.36 16.22
CA ALA A 144 12.40 2.66 17.31
C ALA A 144 11.09 1.97 16.84
N THR A 145 10.69 2.13 15.58
CA THR A 145 9.52 1.49 14.99
C THR A 145 9.89 0.74 13.73
N PRO A 146 9.16 -0.31 13.35
CA PRO A 146 9.43 -1.06 12.12
C PRO A 146 9.42 -0.19 10.86
N PHE A 147 8.63 0.87 10.84
CA PHE A 147 8.49 1.77 9.70
C PHE A 147 9.65 2.76 9.53
N GLY A 148 10.56 2.83 10.50
CA GLY A 148 11.80 3.59 10.42
C GLY A 148 12.95 2.82 9.78
N HIS A 149 12.72 1.56 9.42
CA HIS A 149 13.71 0.71 8.77
C HIS A 149 13.37 0.50 7.28
N GLY A 150 14.40 0.22 6.49
CA GLY A 150 14.23 0.04 5.04
C GLY A 150 14.12 1.36 4.28
N GLN A 151 13.63 1.28 3.05
CA GLN A 151 13.54 2.42 2.15
C GLN A 151 12.14 3.04 2.16
N PRO A 152 11.94 4.26 2.69
CA PRO A 152 10.65 4.92 2.62
C PRO A 152 10.38 5.48 1.21
N TYR A 153 9.12 5.55 0.83
CA TYR A 153 8.69 5.97 -0.50
C TYR A 153 7.94 7.29 -0.48
N SER A 154 8.08 8.07 -1.56
CA SER A 154 7.18 9.18 -1.86
C SER A 154 6.04 8.69 -2.76
N ARG A 155 4.90 9.42 -2.76
CA ARG A 155 3.76 9.14 -3.61
C ARG A 155 4.13 9.06 -5.11
N SER A 156 5.01 9.95 -5.57
CA SER A 156 5.46 9.96 -6.96
C SER A 156 6.34 8.76 -7.33
N GLN A 157 7.18 8.30 -6.40
CA GLN A 157 7.98 7.09 -6.60
C GLN A 157 7.09 5.85 -6.70
N LEU A 158 6.13 5.70 -5.78
CA LEU A 158 5.17 4.60 -5.80
C LEU A 158 4.32 4.62 -7.07
N GLY A 159 3.82 5.78 -7.50
CA GLY A 159 3.04 5.91 -8.72
C GLY A 159 3.82 5.54 -9.98
N ARG A 160 5.14 5.81 -10.04
CA ARG A 160 6.00 5.32 -11.13
C ARG A 160 6.18 3.81 -11.05
N LEU A 161 6.57 3.30 -9.89
CA LEU A 161 6.80 1.87 -9.67
C LEU A 161 5.56 1.03 -10.03
N MET A 162 4.35 1.47 -9.64
CA MET A 162 3.10 0.79 -9.98
C MET A 162 2.89 0.73 -11.51
N ARG A 163 3.09 1.85 -12.22
CA ARG A 163 2.95 1.89 -13.69
C ARG A 163 3.98 1.00 -14.39
N ASP A 164 5.22 1.00 -13.90
CA ASP A 164 6.31 0.23 -14.50
C ASP A 164 6.10 -1.28 -14.30
N THR A 165 5.37 -1.67 -13.26
CA THR A 165 5.03 -3.06 -12.92
C THR A 165 3.61 -3.47 -13.28
N LEU A 166 2.92 -2.69 -14.14
CA LEU A 166 1.58 -2.97 -14.65
C LEU A 166 0.50 -3.09 -13.56
N PHE A 167 0.59 -2.24 -12.54
CA PHE A 167 -0.46 -2.03 -11.56
C PHE A 167 -1.16 -0.69 -11.79
N SER A 168 -2.50 -0.70 -11.69
CA SER A 168 -3.33 0.52 -11.68
C SER A 168 -3.72 0.84 -10.24
N PRO A 169 -3.25 1.95 -9.66
CA PRO A 169 -3.74 2.40 -8.37
C PRO A 169 -5.20 2.84 -8.47
N GLU A 170 -6.10 2.16 -7.74
CA GLU A 170 -7.53 2.48 -7.67
C GLU A 170 -7.86 3.29 -6.42
N GLY A 171 -7.10 3.06 -5.35
CA GLY A 171 -7.27 3.73 -4.07
C GLY A 171 -5.94 4.16 -3.46
N TRP A 172 -5.98 5.30 -2.76
CA TRP A 172 -4.82 5.81 -2.04
C TRP A 172 -5.28 6.41 -0.71
N ALA A 173 -4.77 5.87 0.39
CA ALA A 173 -4.99 6.42 1.71
C ALA A 173 -3.64 6.77 2.36
N GLU A 174 -3.64 7.86 3.09
CA GLU A 174 -2.57 8.24 3.98
C GLU A 174 -3.05 8.02 5.41
N THR A 175 -2.25 7.39 6.25
CA THR A 175 -2.65 6.98 7.60
C THR A 175 -1.48 7.10 8.57
N LEU A 176 -1.79 6.94 9.84
CA LEU A 176 -0.81 7.00 10.93
C LEU A 176 -0.24 8.41 11.14
N TYR A 177 -1.15 9.39 11.26
CA TYR A 177 -0.81 10.79 11.57
C TYR A 177 -0.37 10.95 13.03
N MET A 178 -0.75 10.04 13.90
CA MET A 178 -0.33 10.02 15.28
C MET A 178 1.19 9.84 15.37
N PRO A 179 1.90 10.64 16.18
CA PRO A 179 3.32 10.44 16.43
C PRO A 179 3.58 9.11 17.15
N PRO A 180 4.69 8.40 16.86
CA PRO A 180 5.06 7.19 17.56
C PRO A 180 5.45 7.51 19.00
N THR A 181 4.58 7.18 19.95
CA THR A 181 4.72 7.49 21.37
C THR A 181 4.51 6.25 22.23
N ARG A 182 5.16 6.23 23.40
CA ARG A 182 4.92 5.21 24.44
C ARG A 182 3.84 5.62 25.45
N SER A 183 3.39 6.87 25.42
CA SER A 183 2.37 7.39 26.33
C SER A 183 1.01 6.77 26.04
N ARG A 184 0.46 6.03 26.99
CA ARG A 184 -0.87 5.41 26.90
C ARG A 184 -1.98 6.45 26.69
N LEU A 185 -1.83 7.64 27.27
CA LEU A 185 -2.80 8.72 27.11
C LEU A 185 -2.84 9.22 25.66
N MET A 186 -1.67 9.47 25.06
CA MET A 186 -1.58 9.86 23.66
C MET A 186 -2.06 8.77 22.69
N LEU A 187 -1.84 7.49 23.01
CA LEU A 187 -2.35 6.38 22.20
C LEU A 187 -3.88 6.33 22.18
N ARG A 188 -4.55 6.77 23.26
CA ARG A 188 -6.02 6.86 23.32
C ARG A 188 -6.58 7.97 22.42
N THR A 189 -5.80 9.01 22.14
CA THR A 189 -6.18 10.10 21.21
C THR A 189 -5.90 9.78 19.75
N GLY A 190 -5.37 8.59 19.45
CA GLY A 190 -5.08 8.15 18.07
C GLY A 190 -6.19 8.40 17.06
N PRO A 191 -7.47 8.07 17.35
CA PRO A 191 -8.58 8.35 16.42
C PRO A 191 -8.76 9.84 16.10
N ILE A 192 -8.47 10.73 17.06
CA ILE A 192 -8.57 12.18 16.85
C ILE A 192 -7.46 12.65 15.89
N TRP A 193 -6.24 12.17 16.06
CA TRP A 193 -5.12 12.46 15.17
C TRP A 193 -5.39 12.01 13.73
N GLU A 194 -5.96 10.82 13.56
CA GLU A 194 -6.32 10.30 12.23
C GLU A 194 -7.42 11.14 11.58
N ALA A 195 -8.51 11.45 12.30
CA ALA A 195 -9.59 12.29 11.78
C ALA A 195 -9.08 13.67 11.38
N PHE A 196 -8.24 14.29 12.22
CA PHE A 196 -7.68 15.62 11.95
C PHE A 196 -6.72 15.59 10.76
N GLY A 197 -5.80 14.60 10.73
CA GLY A 197 -4.82 14.45 9.65
C GLY A 197 -5.46 14.19 8.29
N THR A 198 -6.48 13.33 8.25
CA THR A 198 -7.21 12.98 7.03
C THR A 198 -8.03 14.16 6.51
N ASN A 199 -8.77 14.86 7.40
CA ASN A 199 -9.62 15.99 7.00
C ASN A 199 -8.83 17.20 6.51
N LEU A 200 -7.65 17.44 7.06
CA LEU A 200 -6.75 18.54 6.65
C LEU A 200 -5.75 18.14 5.55
N ALA A 201 -5.80 16.89 5.07
CA ALA A 201 -4.87 16.35 4.07
C ALA A 201 -3.39 16.67 4.39
N LEU A 202 -3.00 16.47 5.66
CA LEU A 202 -1.68 16.86 6.13
C LEU A 202 -0.57 16.03 5.45
N PRO A 203 0.54 16.63 5.02
CA PRO A 203 1.54 15.95 4.19
C PRO A 203 2.49 15.02 4.96
N PHE A 204 2.28 14.80 6.26
CA PHE A 204 3.18 14.07 7.15
C PHE A 204 2.58 12.77 7.73
N ALA A 205 1.60 12.18 7.05
CA ALA A 205 1.15 10.82 7.37
C ALA A 205 2.33 9.86 7.46
N GLY A 206 2.28 8.93 8.41
CA GLY A 206 3.35 7.94 8.61
C GLY A 206 3.47 6.93 7.48
N LEU A 207 2.34 6.54 6.89
CA LEU A 207 2.26 5.46 5.92
C LEU A 207 1.38 5.85 4.72
N HIS A 208 1.74 5.27 3.57
CA HIS A 208 0.86 5.15 2.41
C HIS A 208 0.22 3.75 2.41
N VAL A 209 -1.08 3.70 2.20
CA VAL A 209 -1.82 2.47 1.90
C VAL A 209 -2.40 2.62 0.51
N ILE A 210 -2.05 1.71 -0.38
CA ILE A 210 -2.42 1.77 -1.80
C ILE A 210 -3.20 0.52 -2.14
N ASP A 211 -4.33 0.70 -2.79
CA ASP A 211 -5.05 -0.36 -3.46
C ASP A 211 -4.76 -0.29 -4.96
N ALA A 212 -4.32 -1.39 -5.54
CA ALA A 212 -3.94 -1.45 -6.94
C ALA A 212 -4.45 -2.74 -7.59
N THR A 213 -4.93 -2.62 -8.82
CA THR A 213 -5.43 -3.74 -9.63
C THR A 213 -4.39 -4.16 -10.66
N LYS A 214 -4.26 -5.48 -10.87
CA LYS A 214 -3.43 -6.05 -11.93
C LYS A 214 -3.96 -5.61 -13.29
N GLN A 215 -3.12 -4.95 -14.10
CA GLN A 215 -3.41 -4.64 -15.49
C GLN A 215 -2.86 -5.71 -16.42
N LEU A 216 -3.68 -6.21 -17.31
CA LEU A 216 -3.26 -7.19 -18.34
C LEU A 216 -2.63 -6.52 -19.55
N TYR A 217 -3.00 -5.26 -19.84
CA TYR A 217 -2.52 -4.51 -20.99
C TYR A 217 -2.06 -3.13 -20.54
N ARG A 218 -0.95 -2.65 -21.10
CA ARG A 218 -0.57 -1.24 -20.98
C ARG A 218 -1.60 -0.40 -21.71
N PRO A 219 -2.32 0.53 -21.06
CA PRO A 219 -3.16 1.46 -21.80
C PRO A 219 -2.25 2.27 -22.73
N ILE A 220 -2.58 2.26 -24.02
CA ILE A 220 -1.92 3.14 -24.99
C ILE A 220 -2.31 4.56 -24.56
N PRO A 221 -1.34 5.46 -24.28
CA PRO A 221 -1.67 6.83 -23.92
C PRO A 221 -2.38 7.45 -25.13
N VAL A 222 -3.70 7.62 -25.03
CA VAL A 222 -4.43 8.44 -25.97
C VAL A 222 -3.99 9.87 -25.70
N THR A 223 -3.09 10.38 -26.51
CA THR A 223 -2.73 11.80 -26.50
C THR A 223 -4.02 12.55 -26.79
N GLN A 224 -4.64 13.12 -25.74
CA GLN A 224 -5.72 14.08 -25.95
C GLN A 224 -5.12 15.21 -26.75
N VAL A 225 -5.40 15.20 -28.05
CA VAL A 225 -5.12 16.34 -28.90
C VAL A 225 -5.93 17.48 -28.29
N ARG A 226 -5.27 18.38 -27.56
CA ARG A 226 -5.85 19.63 -27.13
C ARG A 226 -6.38 20.27 -28.44
N ARG A 227 -7.69 20.19 -28.63
CA ARG A 227 -8.34 20.97 -29.69
C ARG A 227 -7.89 22.42 -29.48
N ALA A 228 -7.02 22.88 -30.33
CA ALA A 228 -6.63 24.27 -30.38
C ALA A 228 -7.93 25.08 -30.43
N ARG A 229 -8.17 25.89 -29.41
CA ARG A 229 -9.27 26.85 -29.40
C ARG A 229 -9.12 27.65 -30.69
N ARG A 230 -10.01 27.46 -31.64
CA ARG A 230 -10.06 28.32 -32.83
C ARG A 230 -10.23 29.72 -32.32
N LEU A 231 -9.19 30.53 -32.46
CA LEU A 231 -9.27 31.96 -32.23
C LEU A 231 -10.27 32.48 -33.29
N THR A 232 -11.43 32.92 -32.82
CA THR A 232 -12.36 33.69 -33.68
C THR A 232 -11.64 34.95 -34.12
N PRO A 233 -11.53 35.22 -35.44
CA PRO A 233 -10.89 36.44 -35.91
C PRO A 233 -11.66 37.64 -35.36
N ALA A 234 -10.90 38.60 -34.84
CA ALA A 234 -11.48 39.87 -34.36
C ALA A 234 -12.22 40.56 -35.53
N ARG A 235 -13.46 40.98 -35.27
CA ARG A 235 -14.20 41.80 -36.22
C ARG A 235 -13.41 43.09 -36.47
N VAL A 236 -12.97 43.27 -37.70
CA VAL A 236 -12.41 44.52 -38.15
C VAL A 236 -13.57 45.52 -38.22
N LEU A 237 -13.54 46.55 -37.41
CA LEU A 237 -14.44 47.68 -37.49
C LEU A 237 -14.06 48.52 -38.74
N VAL A 238 -14.90 48.51 -39.77
CA VAL A 238 -14.77 49.41 -40.90
C VAL A 238 -15.27 50.80 -40.45
N PRO A 239 -14.46 51.87 -40.59
CA PRO A 239 -14.94 53.22 -40.25
C PRO A 239 -16.10 53.64 -41.16
N ALA A 240 -17.11 54.29 -40.61
CA ALA A 240 -18.20 54.85 -41.36
C ALA A 240 -17.72 56.04 -42.23
N PRO A 241 -18.27 56.22 -43.46
CA PRO A 241 -17.94 57.38 -44.28
C PRO A 241 -18.49 58.63 -43.66
N ALA A 242 -17.69 59.73 -43.73
CA ALA A 242 -18.06 61.04 -43.22
C ALA A 242 -19.25 61.64 -44.07
N PRO A 243 -20.20 62.35 -43.41
CA PRO A 243 -21.26 63.04 -44.14
C PRO A 243 -20.71 64.23 -44.93
N GLY A 244 -21.07 64.31 -46.21
CA GLY A 244 -20.83 65.47 -47.08
C GLY A 244 -21.76 66.63 -46.80
#